data_5c5fcafb3b9ec5dfb3587c0757d8be8a
#
_entry.id   5c5fcafb3b9ec5dfb3587c0757d8be8a
#
_cell.length_a   1.000
_cell.length_b   1.000
_cell.length_c   1.000
_cell.angle_alpha   90.00
_cell.angle_beta   90.00
_cell.angle_gamma   90.00
#
_symmetry.space_group_name_H-M   'P 1'
#
loop_
_entity.id
_entity.type
_entity.pdbx_description
1 polymer ?
#
loop_
_entity_poly.entity_id
_entity_poly.type
_entity_poly.pdbx_seq_one_letter_code
_entity_poly.pdbx_strand_id
1 'polypeptide(L)'
;MKRKLFTSLVLLALGLTLVLVGVTSINKARAKEGAGDNISFNSKNATLVGKPVPASKRQRCATKDLDEATATQIQNSLDQFNLNRGQIRKSGSVSVPVYFHVINKGKGIENGDVPVTMLRAQVDVLNASYAGATGGANTPYRFVLAGVDRTTNLAWFEAGPGDAAEREMKTALHIGNAATLNFYTNNAGGFLLGWSTFPFWYAGDPQMDGVVCLYSSLPGGSEVPYNEGDTGTHEVGHWLGLFHTFQGGCAAVYNDFVADTPAERKPAFGCPTGLDSCPKEGLDPIENFMDYSDDPCMYKFTAGQSARMEALTLQYRGL
;
A
#
# COMPACT_ATOMS: atom_id res chain seq x y z
N MET A 1 -60.11 25.43 -40.03
CA MET A 1 -59.94 26.88 -39.96
C MET A 1 -58.49 27.23 -39.92
N LYS A 2 -58.06 28.05 -40.84
CA LYS A 2 -56.71 28.54 -41.16
C LYS A 2 -56.24 29.55 -40.13
N ARG A 3 -54.90 29.59 -39.87
CA ARG A 3 -54.02 30.78 -39.67
C ARG A 3 -52.77 30.36 -38.91
N LYS A 4 -51.59 30.76 -39.18
CA LYS A 4 -50.80 31.49 -40.19
C LYS A 4 -49.37 31.51 -39.61
N LEU A 5 -48.41 31.23 -40.44
CA LEU A 5 -46.97 31.46 -40.20
C LEU A 5 -46.68 32.90 -39.81
N PHE A 6 -45.68 33.11 -38.95
CA PHE A 6 -44.85 34.30 -38.98
C PHE A 6 -43.38 33.90 -38.83
N THR A 7 -42.68 34.03 -39.95
CA THR A 7 -41.24 34.10 -40.08
C THR A 7 -40.77 35.49 -39.69
N SER A 8 -39.81 35.61 -38.86
CA SER A 8 -39.00 36.84 -38.75
C SER A 8 -37.53 36.49 -38.86
N LEU A 9 -36.99 36.84 -39.98
CA LEU A 9 -35.58 36.85 -40.37
C LEU A 9 -35.00 38.18 -39.83
N VAL A 10 -33.99 38.15 -39.00
CA VAL A 10 -33.17 39.33 -38.71
C VAL A 10 -31.72 38.96 -39.07
N LEU A 11 -31.29 39.48 -40.20
CA LEU A 11 -29.91 39.67 -40.59
C LEU A 11 -29.34 40.84 -39.77
N LEU A 12 -28.22 40.63 -39.11
CA LEU A 12 -27.33 41.75 -38.79
C LEU A 12 -25.87 41.38 -39.05
N ALA A 13 -25.23 42.34 -39.67
CA ALA A 13 -24.00 42.32 -40.41
C ALA A 13 -22.73 42.11 -39.59
N LEU A 14 -21.70 41.69 -40.35
CA LEU A 14 -20.27 41.65 -40.10
C LEU A 14 -19.73 42.88 -39.37
N GLY A 15 -18.89 42.64 -38.39
CA GLY A 15 -17.87 43.56 -37.92
C GLY A 15 -16.56 42.78 -37.73
N LEU A 16 -15.75 42.81 -38.81
CA LEU A 16 -14.41 42.24 -38.85
C LEU A 16 -13.45 43.31 -38.29
N THR A 17 -13.05 43.19 -37.03
CA THR A 17 -11.93 43.97 -36.49
C THR A 17 -10.69 43.05 -36.39
N LEU A 18 -9.78 43.29 -37.33
CA LEU A 18 -8.43 42.76 -37.34
C LEU A 18 -7.67 43.48 -36.23
N VAL A 19 -7.35 42.81 -35.12
CA VAL A 19 -6.35 43.26 -34.18
C VAL A 19 -5.06 42.49 -34.47
N LEU A 20 -4.14 43.18 -35.16
CA LEU A 20 -2.74 42.79 -35.19
C LEU A 20 -2.15 42.97 -33.77
N VAL A 21 -1.92 41.93 -33.06
CA VAL A 21 -1.09 41.94 -31.86
C VAL A 21 0.26 41.31 -32.22
N GLY A 22 1.27 42.13 -31.99
CA GLY A 22 2.65 41.86 -32.36
C GLY A 22 3.20 40.56 -31.73
N VAL A 23 3.95 39.86 -32.56
CA VAL A 23 4.80 38.74 -32.15
C VAL A 23 5.93 39.28 -31.30
N THR A 24 5.78 39.29 -30.00
CA THR A 24 6.91 39.40 -29.08
C THR A 24 7.57 38.03 -28.95
N SER A 25 8.80 37.99 -29.44
CA SER A 25 9.71 36.86 -29.31
C SER A 25 9.87 36.50 -27.82
N ILE A 26 9.22 35.43 -27.37
CA ILE A 26 9.52 34.84 -26.08
C ILE A 26 10.79 34.02 -26.25
N ASN A 27 11.87 34.54 -25.73
CA ASN A 27 13.13 33.83 -25.58
C ASN A 27 12.87 32.52 -24.83
N LYS A 28 13.03 31.41 -25.56
CA LYS A 28 13.07 30.08 -25.03
C LYS A 28 14.29 30.00 -24.10
N ALA A 29 14.07 30.22 -22.80
CA ALA A 29 15.02 29.82 -21.79
C ALA A 29 15.09 28.29 -21.85
N ARG A 30 16.14 27.81 -22.48
CA ARG A 30 16.52 26.38 -22.52
C ARG A 30 16.86 25.98 -21.10
N ALA A 31 15.93 25.33 -20.41
CA ALA A 31 16.26 24.63 -19.16
C ALA A 31 17.36 23.62 -19.52
N LYS A 32 18.55 23.83 -18.95
CA LYS A 32 19.58 22.79 -18.93
C LYS A 32 18.96 21.60 -18.21
N GLU A 33 18.76 20.50 -18.91
CA GLU A 33 18.61 19.20 -18.32
C GLU A 33 19.85 18.97 -17.45
N GLY A 34 19.65 19.05 -16.14
CA GLY A 34 20.62 18.60 -15.17
C GLY A 34 20.83 17.12 -15.43
N ALA A 35 22.05 16.75 -15.74
CA ALA A 35 22.50 15.37 -15.82
C ALA A 35 21.97 14.64 -14.60
N GLY A 36 21.23 13.54 -14.83
CA GLY A 36 20.82 12.64 -13.79
C GLY A 36 22.08 12.14 -13.08
N ASP A 37 22.25 12.56 -11.85
CA ASP A 37 23.20 11.93 -10.97
C ASP A 37 22.74 10.49 -10.75
N ASN A 38 23.35 9.57 -11.49
CA ASN A 38 23.34 8.16 -11.16
C ASN A 38 24.00 8.01 -9.78
N ILE A 39 23.19 8.14 -8.72
CA ILE A 39 23.64 7.78 -7.38
C ILE A 39 23.74 6.26 -7.35
N SER A 40 24.91 5.78 -7.71
CA SER A 40 25.36 4.43 -7.42
C SER A 40 25.43 4.30 -5.89
N PHE A 41 24.47 3.60 -5.28
CA PHE A 41 24.53 3.25 -3.87
C PHE A 41 25.74 2.34 -3.64
N ASN A 42 26.81 2.91 -3.13
CA ASN A 42 27.99 2.16 -2.71
C ASN A 42 27.70 1.62 -1.30
N SER A 43 27.34 0.36 -1.20
CA SER A 43 27.00 -0.36 0.03
C SER A 43 28.13 -0.47 1.07
N LYS A 44 29.29 0.13 0.80
CA LYS A 44 30.51 -0.06 1.63
C LYS A 44 30.67 0.96 2.77
N ASN A 45 29.82 1.96 2.92
CA ASN A 45 29.94 2.99 3.97
C ASN A 45 28.74 3.11 4.93
N ALA A 46 27.89 2.09 5.06
CA ALA A 46 26.93 2.04 6.14
C ALA A 46 27.64 1.64 7.43
N THR A 47 28.00 2.63 8.24
CA THR A 47 28.48 2.39 9.61
C THR A 47 27.31 1.90 10.43
N LEU A 48 27.28 0.59 10.73
CA LEU A 48 26.25 -0.10 11.52
C LEU A 48 26.30 0.42 12.98
N VAL A 49 25.32 1.24 13.36
CA VAL A 49 25.02 1.56 14.75
C VAL A 49 23.90 0.64 15.21
N GLY A 50 24.27 -0.38 15.96
CA GLY A 50 23.37 -1.40 16.50
C GLY A 50 23.63 -2.77 15.86
N LYS A 51 23.78 -3.82 16.68
CA LYS A 51 23.86 -5.18 16.13
C LYS A 51 22.50 -5.50 15.48
N PRO A 52 22.47 -5.90 14.22
CA PRO A 52 21.22 -6.32 13.58
C PRO A 52 20.60 -7.45 14.40
N VAL A 53 19.32 -7.35 14.72
CA VAL A 53 18.58 -8.48 15.29
C VAL A 53 18.60 -9.57 14.22
N PRO A 54 19.04 -10.82 14.53
CA PRO A 54 19.07 -11.88 13.53
C PRO A 54 17.71 -12.03 12.84
N ALA A 55 17.69 -12.16 11.53
CA ALA A 55 16.44 -12.33 10.74
C ALA A 55 15.53 -13.43 11.30
N SER A 56 16.12 -14.50 11.87
CA SER A 56 15.43 -15.60 12.56
C SER A 56 14.66 -15.19 13.83
N LYS A 57 14.81 -13.94 14.29
CA LYS A 57 14.07 -13.38 15.45
C LYS A 57 13.04 -12.31 15.06
N ARG A 58 12.93 -11.96 13.78
CA ARG A 58 11.93 -11.02 13.30
C ARG A 58 10.60 -11.72 13.09
N GLN A 59 9.54 -11.15 13.61
CA GLN A 59 8.19 -11.48 13.20
C GLN A 59 7.80 -10.52 12.08
N ARG A 60 7.44 -11.06 10.90
CA ARG A 60 7.21 -10.23 9.72
C ARG A 60 6.01 -9.31 9.86
N CYS A 61 4.91 -9.82 10.39
CA CYS A 61 3.68 -9.06 10.55
C CYS A 61 3.00 -9.38 11.88
N ALA A 62 2.39 -8.38 12.49
CA ALA A 62 1.57 -8.54 13.69
C ALA A 62 0.08 -8.30 13.43
N THR A 63 -0.34 -8.15 12.18
CA THR A 63 -1.76 -8.18 11.79
C THR A 63 -2.31 -9.55 12.15
N LYS A 64 -3.31 -9.56 13.03
CA LYS A 64 -3.85 -10.82 13.54
C LYS A 64 -4.69 -11.52 12.48
N ASP A 65 -4.42 -12.81 12.28
CA ASP A 65 -5.35 -13.68 11.60
C ASP A 65 -6.71 -13.66 12.32
N LEU A 66 -7.77 -13.63 11.54
CA LEU A 66 -9.11 -13.72 12.09
C LEU A 66 -9.42 -15.16 12.48
N ASP A 67 -10.25 -15.35 13.49
CA ASP A 67 -10.83 -16.65 13.73
C ASP A 67 -11.78 -17.07 12.59
N GLU A 68 -12.01 -18.36 12.45
CA GLU A 68 -12.82 -18.94 11.36
C GLU A 68 -14.23 -18.33 11.28
N ALA A 69 -14.87 -18.10 12.41
CA ALA A 69 -16.25 -17.56 12.44
C ALA A 69 -16.29 -16.13 11.90
N THR A 70 -15.36 -15.28 12.37
CA THR A 70 -15.24 -13.89 11.93
C THR A 70 -14.86 -13.80 10.44
N ALA A 71 -13.88 -14.58 10.00
CA ALA A 71 -13.43 -14.58 8.60
C ALA A 71 -14.56 -15.07 7.66
N THR A 72 -15.30 -16.11 8.07
CA THR A 72 -16.46 -16.63 7.33
C THR A 72 -17.59 -15.59 7.26
N GLN A 73 -17.85 -14.88 8.36
CA GLN A 73 -18.86 -13.82 8.37
C GLN A 73 -18.52 -12.69 7.39
N ILE A 74 -17.26 -12.28 7.34
CA ILE A 74 -16.77 -11.27 6.38
C ILE A 74 -16.92 -11.80 4.95
N GLN A 75 -16.54 -13.05 4.70
CA GLN A 75 -16.70 -13.66 3.37
C GLN A 75 -18.16 -13.70 2.93
N ASN A 76 -19.06 -14.15 3.80
CA ASN A 76 -20.50 -14.17 3.50
C ASN A 76 -21.05 -12.77 3.20
N SER A 77 -20.59 -11.75 3.94
CA SER A 77 -20.96 -10.35 3.68
C SER A 77 -20.44 -9.89 2.32
N LEU A 78 -19.22 -10.26 1.98
CA LEU A 78 -18.60 -9.94 0.69
C LEU A 78 -19.33 -10.64 -0.47
N ASP A 79 -19.71 -11.90 -0.31
CA ASP A 79 -20.46 -12.65 -1.33
C ASP A 79 -21.82 -11.99 -1.60
N GLN A 80 -22.55 -11.59 -0.56
CA GLN A 80 -23.79 -10.84 -0.71
C GLN A 80 -23.58 -9.47 -1.39
N PHE A 81 -22.49 -8.77 -1.06
CA PHE A 81 -22.12 -7.53 -1.74
C PHE A 81 -21.82 -7.76 -3.23
N ASN A 82 -21.08 -8.80 -3.56
CA ASN A 82 -20.71 -9.15 -4.94
C ASN A 82 -21.91 -9.53 -5.81
N LEU A 83 -22.97 -10.13 -5.25
CA LEU A 83 -24.21 -10.43 -6.00
C LEU A 83 -24.88 -9.15 -6.55
N ASN A 84 -24.67 -8.02 -5.89
CA ASN A 84 -25.27 -6.71 -6.24
C ASN A 84 -24.26 -5.75 -6.89
N ARG A 85 -23.01 -6.21 -7.07
CA ARG A 85 -21.92 -5.36 -7.55
C ARG A 85 -22.00 -5.16 -9.06
N GLY A 86 -21.68 -3.93 -9.49
CA GLY A 86 -21.49 -3.57 -10.90
C GLY A 86 -20.18 -4.08 -11.49
N GLN A 87 -19.72 -3.45 -12.57
CA GLN A 87 -18.51 -3.85 -13.29
C GLN A 87 -17.24 -3.75 -12.43
N ILE A 88 -16.29 -4.65 -12.70
CA ILE A 88 -14.93 -4.61 -12.17
C ILE A 88 -14.23 -3.32 -12.61
N ARG A 89 -13.51 -2.68 -11.71
CA ARG A 89 -12.76 -1.45 -11.99
C ARG A 89 -11.59 -1.71 -12.92
N LYS A 90 -11.25 -0.72 -13.73
CA LYS A 90 -10.07 -0.80 -14.59
C LYS A 90 -8.81 -0.71 -13.75
N SER A 91 -7.77 -1.42 -14.19
CA SER A 91 -6.43 -1.31 -13.59
C SER A 91 -5.96 0.15 -13.58
N GLY A 92 -5.40 0.58 -12.45
CA GLY A 92 -4.89 1.93 -12.25
C GLY A 92 -5.94 3.04 -12.14
N SER A 93 -7.25 2.69 -11.99
CA SER A 93 -8.33 3.68 -11.93
C SER A 93 -8.59 4.27 -10.54
N VAL A 94 -7.98 3.71 -9.49
CA VAL A 94 -8.15 4.12 -8.09
C VAL A 94 -6.87 4.76 -7.59
N SER A 95 -6.90 6.07 -7.34
CA SER A 95 -5.79 6.80 -6.73
C SER A 95 -5.95 6.83 -5.22
N VAL A 96 -4.97 6.30 -4.49
CA VAL A 96 -4.95 6.25 -3.03
C VAL A 96 -3.95 7.29 -2.52
N PRO A 97 -4.40 8.36 -1.85
CA PRO A 97 -3.50 9.32 -1.21
C PRO A 97 -2.81 8.67 -0.02
N VAL A 98 -1.48 8.80 0.06
CA VAL A 98 -0.65 8.28 1.15
C VAL A 98 -0.09 9.43 1.97
N TYR A 99 -0.38 9.45 3.25
CA TYR A 99 0.22 10.34 4.23
C TYR A 99 1.22 9.55 5.08
N PHE A 100 2.51 9.94 5.00
CA PHE A 100 3.54 9.37 5.85
C PHE A 100 3.67 10.14 7.15
N HIS A 101 3.60 9.40 8.25
CA HIS A 101 3.86 9.86 9.60
C HIS A 101 5.20 9.28 10.06
N VAL A 102 6.26 10.10 10.00
CA VAL A 102 7.61 9.67 10.35
C VAL A 102 7.82 9.88 11.86
N ILE A 103 7.77 8.80 12.61
CA ILE A 103 7.99 8.82 14.06
C ILE A 103 9.45 8.50 14.35
N ASN A 104 10.10 9.36 15.12
CA ASN A 104 11.52 9.23 15.41
C ASN A 104 11.82 9.53 16.88
N LYS A 105 13.01 9.12 17.34
CA LYS A 105 13.55 9.42 18.68
C LYS A 105 14.65 10.50 18.65
N GLY A 106 14.83 11.14 17.51
CA GLY A 106 15.84 12.16 17.27
C GLY A 106 16.22 12.24 15.80
N LYS A 107 17.18 13.08 15.46
CA LYS A 107 17.68 13.25 14.08
C LYS A 107 18.49 12.03 13.63
N GLY A 108 18.46 11.77 12.31
CA GLY A 108 19.21 10.72 11.66
C GLY A 108 18.41 9.44 11.42
N ILE A 109 18.75 8.72 10.36
CA ILE A 109 18.03 7.51 9.92
C ILE A 109 18.05 6.45 11.04
N GLU A 110 19.15 6.32 11.76
CA GLU A 110 19.32 5.39 12.87
C GLU A 110 18.37 5.66 14.05
N ASN A 111 17.78 6.84 14.08
CA ASN A 111 16.81 7.28 15.06
C ASN A 111 15.38 7.32 14.50
N GLY A 112 15.14 6.78 13.29
CA GLY A 112 13.85 6.77 12.62
C GLY A 112 13.53 8.02 11.81
N ASP A 113 14.39 9.04 11.78
CA ASP A 113 14.19 10.24 10.96
C ASP A 113 14.61 9.97 9.50
N VAL A 114 13.84 9.11 8.85
CA VAL A 114 14.10 8.67 7.48
C VAL A 114 13.88 9.81 6.48
N PRO A 115 14.74 9.96 5.45
CA PRO A 115 14.60 11.02 4.45
C PRO A 115 13.39 10.79 3.54
N VAL A 116 12.87 11.88 2.96
CA VAL A 116 11.71 11.82 2.05
C VAL A 116 11.98 10.96 0.80
N THR A 117 13.24 10.78 0.42
CA THR A 117 13.64 9.90 -0.69
C THR A 117 13.29 8.45 -0.43
N MET A 118 13.44 7.95 0.81
CA MET A 118 13.01 6.61 1.19
C MET A 118 11.48 6.46 1.16
N LEU A 119 10.75 7.50 1.58
CA LEU A 119 9.28 7.51 1.52
C LEU A 119 8.77 7.50 0.08
N ARG A 120 9.41 8.26 -0.82
CA ARG A 120 9.09 8.22 -2.25
C ARG A 120 9.41 6.86 -2.85
N ALA A 121 10.56 6.28 -2.53
CA ALA A 121 10.92 4.93 -2.96
C ALA A 121 9.87 3.90 -2.48
N GLN A 122 9.34 4.04 -1.25
CA GLN A 122 8.25 3.17 -0.79
C GLN A 122 6.97 3.33 -1.63
N VAL A 123 6.61 4.55 -2.02
CA VAL A 123 5.48 4.77 -2.93
C VAL A 123 5.75 4.16 -4.31
N ASP A 124 6.98 4.23 -4.80
CA ASP A 124 7.38 3.64 -6.09
C ASP A 124 7.29 2.10 -6.02
N VAL A 125 7.73 1.48 -4.91
CA VAL A 125 7.58 0.04 -4.67
C VAL A 125 6.11 -0.35 -4.62
N LEU A 126 5.27 0.35 -3.86
CA LEU A 126 3.83 0.10 -3.84
C LEU A 126 3.23 0.17 -5.26
N ASN A 127 3.58 1.19 -6.04
CA ASN A 127 3.07 1.32 -7.39
C ASN A 127 3.57 0.21 -8.33
N ALA A 128 4.81 -0.23 -8.22
CA ALA A 128 5.35 -1.34 -9.01
C ALA A 128 4.62 -2.67 -8.67
N SER A 129 4.50 -2.98 -7.38
CA SER A 129 3.88 -4.21 -6.88
C SER A 129 2.39 -4.30 -7.24
N TYR A 130 1.64 -3.23 -6.98
CA TYR A 130 0.19 -3.19 -7.26
C TYR A 130 -0.14 -2.96 -8.74
N ALA A 131 0.81 -2.50 -9.55
CA ALA A 131 0.65 -2.45 -11.00
C ALA A 131 1.01 -3.79 -11.70
N GLY A 132 1.50 -4.78 -10.95
CA GLY A 132 2.01 -6.03 -11.51
C GLY A 132 3.31 -5.86 -12.30
N ALA A 133 4.04 -4.76 -12.11
CA ALA A 133 5.29 -4.52 -12.81
C ALA A 133 6.42 -5.46 -12.33
N THR A 134 6.31 -5.99 -11.12
CA THR A 134 7.20 -6.98 -10.52
C THR A 134 6.85 -8.41 -10.93
N GLY A 135 5.64 -8.64 -11.38
CA GLY A 135 5.10 -9.92 -11.81
C GLY A 135 3.74 -10.22 -11.19
N GLY A 136 2.67 -10.45 -11.68
CA GLY A 136 1.36 -10.71 -11.08
C GLY A 136 0.26 -9.78 -11.58
N ALA A 137 -0.77 -9.57 -10.76
CA ALA A 137 -1.96 -8.83 -11.18
C ALA A 137 -1.71 -7.32 -11.27
N ASN A 138 -2.21 -6.69 -12.33
CA ASN A 138 -2.30 -5.25 -12.43
C ASN A 138 -3.61 -4.78 -11.78
N THR A 139 -3.52 -4.37 -10.51
CA THR A 139 -4.67 -3.99 -9.68
C THR A 139 -5.24 -2.61 -10.05
N PRO A 140 -6.44 -2.25 -9.56
CA PRO A 140 -6.98 -0.90 -9.74
C PRO A 140 -6.17 0.20 -9.04
N TYR A 141 -5.36 -0.12 -8.04
CA TYR A 141 -4.76 0.87 -7.14
C TYR A 141 -3.47 1.50 -7.69
N ARG A 142 -3.36 2.81 -7.46
CA ARG A 142 -2.12 3.59 -7.60
C ARG A 142 -1.99 4.52 -6.40
N PHE A 143 -0.80 4.59 -5.83
CA PHE A 143 -0.50 5.34 -4.61
C PHE A 143 0.17 6.66 -4.94
N VAL A 144 -0.28 7.73 -4.28
CA VAL A 144 0.25 9.08 -4.50
C VAL A 144 0.67 9.67 -3.17
N LEU A 145 1.92 10.09 -3.05
CA LEU A 145 2.40 10.78 -1.86
C LEU A 145 1.63 12.09 -1.69
N ALA A 146 0.75 12.15 -0.69
CA ALA A 146 -0.11 13.29 -0.40
C ALA A 146 0.47 14.22 0.67
N GLY A 147 1.23 13.68 1.63
CA GLY A 147 1.85 14.46 2.68
C GLY A 147 2.86 13.68 3.51
N VAL A 148 3.68 14.41 4.24
CA VAL A 148 4.66 13.85 5.19
C VAL A 148 4.71 14.77 6.41
N ASP A 149 4.53 14.21 7.58
CA ASP A 149 4.87 14.86 8.84
C ASP A 149 5.97 14.11 9.59
N ARG A 150 6.52 14.74 10.63
CA ARG A 150 7.62 14.20 11.44
C ARG A 150 7.39 14.52 12.89
N THR A 151 7.36 13.49 13.72
CA THR A 151 7.17 13.64 15.17
C THR A 151 8.31 12.98 15.93
N THR A 152 8.99 13.76 16.76
CA THR A 152 9.99 13.24 17.68
C THR A 152 9.29 12.88 19.00
N ASN A 153 9.07 11.58 19.21
CA ASN A 153 8.43 11.05 20.41
C ASN A 153 8.92 9.62 20.66
N LEU A 154 9.69 9.42 21.71
CA LEU A 154 10.28 8.11 22.05
C LEU A 154 9.21 7.04 22.33
N ALA A 155 8.12 7.38 23.03
CA ALA A 155 7.08 6.42 23.36
C ALA A 155 6.36 5.93 22.09
N TRP A 156 6.06 6.85 21.15
CA TRP A 156 5.46 6.49 19.88
C TRP A 156 6.44 5.75 18.95
N PHE A 157 7.73 6.09 19.04
CA PHE A 157 8.77 5.41 18.26
C PHE A 157 8.92 3.93 18.66
N GLU A 158 8.79 3.61 19.95
CA GLU A 158 8.89 2.24 20.46
C GLU A 158 7.52 1.52 20.53
N ALA A 159 6.43 2.17 20.13
CA ALA A 159 5.10 1.60 20.22
C ALA A 159 4.95 0.34 19.36
N GLY A 160 4.28 -0.66 19.93
CA GLY A 160 3.85 -1.88 19.27
C GLY A 160 2.33 -1.93 19.05
N PRO A 161 1.83 -2.99 18.40
CA PRO A 161 0.42 -3.13 18.07
C PRO A 161 -0.45 -3.29 19.34
N GLY A 162 -1.46 -2.44 19.45
CA GLY A 162 -2.39 -2.42 20.59
C GLY A 162 -1.91 -1.65 21.83
N ASP A 163 -0.72 -1.05 21.77
CA ASP A 163 -0.20 -0.23 22.87
C ASP A 163 -1.00 1.08 23.00
N ALA A 164 -1.02 1.64 24.23
CA ALA A 164 -1.58 2.97 24.47
C ALA A 164 -0.87 4.04 23.63
N ALA A 165 0.46 3.92 23.46
CA ALA A 165 1.27 4.83 22.66
C ALA A 165 0.95 4.77 21.17
N GLU A 166 0.58 3.58 20.62
CA GLU A 166 0.04 3.48 19.25
C GLU A 166 -1.27 4.26 19.11
N ARG A 167 -2.17 4.11 20.07
CA ARG A 167 -3.46 4.83 20.05
C ARG A 167 -3.26 6.34 20.14
N GLU A 168 -2.39 6.80 21.01
CA GLU A 168 -2.06 8.23 21.11
C GLU A 168 -1.50 8.77 19.79
N MET A 169 -0.53 8.06 19.21
CA MET A 169 0.11 8.39 17.94
C MET A 169 -0.93 8.52 16.82
N LYS A 170 -1.72 7.47 16.62
CA LYS A 170 -2.71 7.43 15.55
C LYS A 170 -3.84 8.44 15.77
N THR A 171 -4.31 8.62 17.00
CA THR A 171 -5.31 9.63 17.32
C THR A 171 -4.83 11.05 17.02
N ALA A 172 -3.56 11.33 17.26
CA ALA A 172 -2.99 12.66 17.04
C ALA A 172 -2.67 12.95 15.56
N LEU A 173 -2.34 11.94 14.77
CA LEU A 173 -1.76 12.11 13.43
C LEU A 173 -2.67 11.65 12.29
N HIS A 174 -3.71 10.86 12.57
CA HIS A 174 -4.60 10.34 11.51
C HIS A 174 -5.20 11.48 10.68
N ILE A 175 -5.11 11.35 9.35
CA ILE A 175 -5.58 12.33 8.36
C ILE A 175 -6.55 11.67 7.39
N GLY A 176 -7.59 12.40 7.02
CA GLY A 176 -8.50 12.03 5.95
C GLY A 176 -9.62 11.09 6.38
N ASN A 177 -9.95 10.13 5.54
CA ASN A 177 -11.08 9.22 5.70
C ASN A 177 -10.71 7.79 5.28
N ALA A 178 -11.68 6.89 5.18
CA ALA A 178 -11.47 5.48 4.83
C ALA A 178 -10.70 5.25 3.51
N ALA A 179 -10.70 6.23 2.59
CA ALA A 179 -9.99 6.17 1.32
C ALA A 179 -8.54 6.70 1.39
N THR A 180 -8.09 7.14 2.56
CA THR A 180 -6.76 7.74 2.77
C THR A 180 -5.87 6.76 3.52
N LEU A 181 -4.74 6.40 2.93
CA LEU A 181 -3.75 5.54 3.59
C LEU A 181 -2.86 6.38 4.52
N ASN A 182 -3.00 6.16 5.82
CA ASN A 182 -2.07 6.66 6.83
C ASN A 182 -0.95 5.62 7.01
N PHE A 183 0.28 6.00 6.70
CA PHE A 183 1.45 5.13 6.73
C PHE A 183 2.44 5.63 7.79
N TYR A 184 2.51 4.92 8.90
CA TYR A 184 3.37 5.27 10.03
C TYR A 184 4.69 4.52 9.94
N THR A 185 5.81 5.20 10.25
CA THR A 185 7.11 4.55 10.39
C THR A 185 7.62 4.74 11.82
N ASN A 186 7.96 3.65 12.51
CA ASN A 186 8.52 3.66 13.86
C ASN A 186 9.47 2.47 14.07
N ASN A 187 9.82 2.13 15.32
CA ASN A 187 10.67 0.95 15.64
C ASN A 187 9.87 -0.36 15.73
N ALA A 188 8.60 -0.35 15.39
CA ALA A 188 7.71 -1.50 15.33
C ALA A 188 7.77 -2.43 16.58
N GLY A 189 7.75 -1.84 17.79
CA GLY A 189 7.78 -2.62 19.04
C GLY A 189 9.06 -3.45 19.24
N GLY A 190 10.09 -3.23 18.43
CA GLY A 190 11.42 -3.83 18.58
C GLY A 190 11.69 -5.12 17.79
N PHE A 191 10.68 -5.95 17.52
CA PHE A 191 10.88 -7.23 16.81
C PHE A 191 10.00 -7.45 15.59
N LEU A 192 9.07 -6.55 15.34
CA LEU A 192 8.15 -6.64 14.21
C LEU A 192 8.72 -5.92 12.99
N LEU A 193 8.24 -6.29 11.81
CA LEU A 193 8.44 -5.49 10.59
C LEU A 193 7.26 -4.55 10.35
N GLY A 194 6.02 -4.98 10.65
CA GLY A 194 4.86 -4.12 10.50
C GLY A 194 3.56 -4.71 11.06
N TRP A 195 2.50 -3.92 10.93
CA TRP A 195 1.11 -4.34 11.12
C TRP A 195 0.14 -3.36 10.45
N SER A 196 -1.07 -3.82 10.25
CA SER A 196 -2.11 -3.08 9.57
C SER A 196 -3.48 -3.26 10.21
N THR A 197 -4.41 -2.40 9.84
CA THR A 197 -5.85 -2.59 10.04
C THR A 197 -6.50 -3.12 8.77
N PHE A 198 -7.60 -3.88 8.93
CA PHE A 198 -8.43 -4.32 7.80
C PHE A 198 -9.50 -3.27 7.44
N PRO A 199 -10.01 -3.28 6.18
CA PRO A 199 -11.05 -2.34 5.75
C PRO A 199 -12.32 -2.39 6.61
N PHE A 200 -12.74 -3.58 7.02
CA PHE A 200 -13.95 -3.80 7.81
C PHE A 200 -13.83 -3.37 9.28
N TRP A 201 -12.64 -3.01 9.76
CA TRP A 201 -12.43 -2.41 11.09
C TRP A 201 -12.61 -0.89 11.11
N TYR A 202 -12.51 -0.24 9.94
CA TYR A 202 -12.53 1.22 9.83
C TYR A 202 -13.73 1.85 10.54
N ALA A 203 -14.95 1.35 10.30
CA ALA A 203 -16.17 1.94 10.86
C ALA A 203 -16.23 1.86 12.40
N GLY A 204 -15.55 0.88 12.99
CA GLY A 204 -15.51 0.69 14.45
C GLY A 204 -14.52 1.60 15.17
N ASP A 205 -13.39 1.90 14.52
CA ASP A 205 -12.33 2.75 15.09
C ASP A 205 -11.52 3.46 13.99
N PRO A 206 -12.08 4.49 13.35
CA PRO A 206 -11.43 5.18 12.23
C PRO A 206 -10.06 5.77 12.57
N GLN A 207 -9.84 6.17 13.83
CA GLN A 207 -8.60 6.76 14.29
C GLN A 207 -7.41 5.78 14.27
N MET A 208 -7.71 4.48 14.41
CA MET A 208 -6.68 3.45 14.40
C MET A 208 -6.32 2.96 13.00
N ASP A 209 -7.01 3.46 11.96
CA ASP A 209 -6.79 2.98 10.60
C ASP A 209 -5.41 3.34 10.06
N GLY A 210 -4.83 2.42 9.29
CA GLY A 210 -3.56 2.59 8.60
C GLY A 210 -2.59 1.45 8.80
N VAL A 211 -1.40 1.65 8.27
CA VAL A 211 -0.28 0.69 8.36
C VAL A 211 0.85 1.27 9.18
N VAL A 212 1.55 0.42 9.91
CA VAL A 212 2.78 0.77 10.62
C VAL A 212 3.88 -0.13 10.12
N CYS A 213 5.00 0.44 9.73
CA CYS A 213 6.18 -0.29 9.27
C CYS A 213 7.42 0.11 10.05
N LEU A 214 8.30 -0.85 10.26
CA LEU A 214 9.63 -0.62 10.79
C LEU A 214 10.37 0.35 9.87
N TYR A 215 10.88 1.44 10.41
CA TYR A 215 11.55 2.48 9.64
C TYR A 215 12.74 1.97 8.82
N SER A 216 13.46 0.94 9.33
CA SER A 216 14.62 0.33 8.68
C SER A 216 14.26 -0.69 7.61
N SER A 217 12.98 -1.08 7.46
CA SER A 217 12.50 -1.94 6.38
C SER A 217 12.05 -1.17 5.12
N LEU A 218 12.05 0.16 5.17
CA LEU A 218 11.81 0.96 3.97
C LEU A 218 12.90 0.74 2.93
N PRO A 219 12.64 0.99 1.63
CA PRO A 219 13.62 0.79 0.57
C PRO A 219 14.94 1.51 0.85
N GLY A 220 16.04 0.74 0.83
CA GLY A 220 17.39 1.22 1.16
C GLY A 220 17.68 1.33 2.66
N GLY A 221 16.78 0.84 3.51
CA GLY A 221 16.99 0.74 4.95
C GLY A 221 18.00 -0.35 5.33
N SER A 222 18.27 -0.50 6.62
CA SER A 222 19.28 -1.42 7.13
C SER A 222 18.76 -2.81 7.49
N GLU A 223 17.46 -3.09 7.32
CA GLU A 223 16.81 -4.34 7.76
C GLU A 223 16.91 -5.45 6.71
N VAL A 224 18.12 -5.82 6.30
CA VAL A 224 18.32 -6.93 5.35
C VAL A 224 17.90 -8.26 6.00
N PRO A 225 17.11 -9.11 5.29
CA PRO A 225 16.67 -9.04 3.88
C PRO A 225 15.31 -8.38 3.65
N TYR A 226 14.81 -7.57 4.56
CA TYR A 226 13.49 -6.94 4.55
C TYR A 226 13.57 -5.43 4.30
N ASN A 227 14.43 -4.98 3.40
CA ASN A 227 14.72 -3.57 3.15
C ASN A 227 14.50 -3.14 1.69
N GLU A 228 13.70 -3.89 0.94
CA GLU A 228 13.30 -3.53 -0.42
C GLU A 228 11.92 -2.87 -0.49
N GLY A 229 11.20 -2.82 0.66
CA GLY A 229 9.91 -2.13 0.81
C GLY A 229 8.70 -3.06 0.75
N ASP A 230 8.92 -4.38 0.70
CA ASP A 230 7.82 -5.34 0.62
C ASP A 230 7.11 -5.55 1.96
N THR A 231 7.71 -5.14 3.08
CA THR A 231 6.96 -4.96 4.33
C THR A 231 5.80 -3.99 4.14
N GLY A 232 6.05 -2.81 3.53
CA GLY A 232 4.99 -1.85 3.23
C GLY A 232 3.95 -2.41 2.24
N THR A 233 4.38 -3.15 1.22
CA THR A 233 3.50 -3.81 0.25
C THR A 233 2.58 -4.83 0.94
N HIS A 234 3.13 -5.65 1.83
CA HIS A 234 2.40 -6.64 2.62
C HIS A 234 1.32 -5.98 3.51
N GLU A 235 1.72 -4.99 4.32
CA GLU A 235 0.80 -4.32 5.24
C GLU A 235 -0.32 -3.55 4.50
N VAL A 236 0.00 -2.96 3.34
CA VAL A 236 -1.02 -2.34 2.48
C VAL A 236 -1.95 -3.40 1.88
N GLY A 237 -1.49 -4.63 1.64
CA GLY A 237 -2.35 -5.75 1.26
C GLY A 237 -3.44 -6.02 2.31
N HIS A 238 -3.09 -6.04 3.60
CA HIS A 238 -4.07 -6.13 4.68
C HIS A 238 -4.99 -4.91 4.75
N TRP A 239 -4.46 -3.71 4.58
CA TRP A 239 -5.26 -2.48 4.57
C TRP A 239 -6.28 -2.49 3.42
N LEU A 240 -5.99 -3.17 2.32
CA LEU A 240 -6.92 -3.39 1.20
C LEU A 240 -7.81 -4.64 1.39
N GLY A 241 -7.56 -5.50 2.40
CA GLY A 241 -8.44 -6.59 2.81
C GLY A 241 -7.94 -8.01 2.55
N LEU A 242 -6.68 -8.18 2.19
CA LEU A 242 -6.09 -9.50 2.02
C LEU A 242 -5.72 -10.12 3.36
N PHE A 243 -5.95 -11.41 3.48
CA PHE A 243 -5.44 -12.24 4.55
C PHE A 243 -4.05 -12.79 4.19
N HIS A 244 -3.36 -13.38 5.16
CA HIS A 244 -2.13 -14.12 4.87
C HIS A 244 -2.46 -15.37 4.02
N THR A 245 -1.55 -15.76 3.14
CA THR A 245 -1.69 -16.95 2.29
C THR A 245 -1.79 -18.26 3.09
N PHE A 246 -1.19 -18.26 4.29
CA PHE A 246 -1.23 -19.40 5.23
C PHE A 246 -2.42 -19.38 6.20
N GLN A 247 -3.34 -18.42 6.08
CA GLN A 247 -4.52 -18.38 6.96
C GLN A 247 -5.34 -19.66 6.82
N GLY A 248 -5.70 -20.28 7.95
CA GLY A 248 -6.42 -21.56 7.96
C GLY A 248 -5.59 -22.77 7.55
N GLY A 249 -4.33 -22.59 7.18
CA GLY A 249 -3.44 -23.67 6.77
C GLY A 249 -3.96 -24.45 5.57
N CYS A 250 -3.93 -25.79 5.63
CA CYS A 250 -4.43 -26.66 4.55
C CYS A 250 -5.94 -26.91 4.59
N ALA A 251 -6.72 -26.03 5.24
CA ALA A 251 -8.18 -26.19 5.30
C ALA A 251 -8.84 -25.86 3.95
N ALA A 252 -9.76 -26.71 3.52
CA ALA A 252 -10.42 -26.55 2.23
C ALA A 252 -11.48 -25.43 2.20
N VAL A 253 -11.96 -24.99 3.34
CA VAL A 253 -13.07 -24.03 3.48
C VAL A 253 -12.63 -22.75 4.16
N TYR A 254 -11.77 -22.84 5.16
CA TYR A 254 -11.22 -21.73 5.90
C TYR A 254 -9.76 -21.53 5.50
N ASN A 255 -9.51 -20.57 4.62
CA ASN A 255 -8.22 -20.19 4.12
C ASN A 255 -8.18 -18.66 3.91
N ASP A 256 -7.35 -18.14 3.02
CA ASP A 256 -7.31 -16.71 2.64
C ASP A 256 -8.52 -16.25 1.80
N PHE A 257 -9.43 -17.18 1.43
CA PHE A 257 -10.60 -16.96 0.58
C PHE A 257 -10.26 -16.41 -0.82
N VAL A 258 -9.13 -16.82 -1.37
CA VAL A 258 -8.68 -16.49 -2.72
C VAL A 258 -8.39 -17.78 -3.49
N ALA A 259 -9.16 -18.05 -4.53
CA ALA A 259 -9.14 -19.35 -5.20
C ALA A 259 -7.87 -19.62 -6.02
N ASP A 260 -7.11 -18.59 -6.38
CA ASP A 260 -5.88 -18.70 -7.17
C ASP A 260 -4.60 -18.50 -6.35
N THR A 261 -4.71 -18.53 -5.01
CA THR A 261 -3.60 -18.72 -4.08
C THR A 261 -3.62 -20.15 -3.58
N PRO A 262 -2.61 -20.99 -3.86
CA PRO A 262 -2.51 -22.30 -3.25
C PRO A 262 -2.49 -22.20 -1.72
N ALA A 263 -3.17 -23.13 -1.05
CA ALA A 263 -3.13 -23.19 0.40
C ALA A 263 -1.74 -23.60 0.90
N GLU A 264 -1.28 -22.99 1.97
CA GLU A 264 -0.04 -23.37 2.66
C GLU A 264 -0.28 -23.56 4.16
N ARG A 265 0.48 -24.47 4.76
CA ARG A 265 0.24 -24.88 6.16
C ARG A 265 0.66 -23.85 7.18
N LYS A 266 1.70 -23.07 6.88
CA LYS A 266 2.33 -22.09 7.75
C LYS A 266 3.18 -21.14 6.89
N PRO A 267 3.51 -19.94 7.37
CA PRO A 267 4.32 -19.00 6.61
C PRO A 267 5.67 -19.59 6.19
N ALA A 268 6.10 -19.27 4.98
CA ALA A 268 7.45 -19.51 4.51
C ALA A 268 8.41 -18.43 5.03
N PHE A 269 9.67 -18.79 5.21
CA PHE A 269 10.75 -17.87 5.60
C PHE A 269 11.97 -18.11 4.70
N GLY A 270 12.73 -17.08 4.42
CA GLY A 270 13.78 -17.14 3.41
C GLY A 270 13.18 -17.20 2.01
N CYS A 271 13.82 -18.00 1.14
CA CYS A 271 13.37 -18.23 -0.24
C CYS A 271 13.28 -19.74 -0.53
N PRO A 272 12.36 -20.49 0.09
CA PRO A 272 12.32 -21.96 0.01
C PRO A 272 11.65 -22.44 -1.27
N THR A 273 12.30 -22.29 -2.43
CA THR A 273 11.75 -22.70 -3.73
C THR A 273 11.34 -24.17 -3.73
N GLY A 274 10.15 -24.44 -4.28
CA GLY A 274 9.61 -25.80 -4.37
C GLY A 274 9.00 -26.31 -3.07
N LEU A 275 8.76 -25.46 -2.08
CA LEU A 275 8.02 -25.81 -0.88
C LEU A 275 6.58 -26.20 -1.25
N ASP A 276 6.10 -27.31 -0.67
CA ASP A 276 4.75 -27.83 -0.86
C ASP A 276 4.31 -28.45 0.48
N SER A 277 3.58 -27.69 1.25
CA SER A 277 3.19 -28.06 2.60
C SER A 277 1.77 -28.62 2.70
N CYS A 278 0.95 -28.46 1.62
CA CYS A 278 -0.43 -28.92 1.57
C CYS A 278 -0.66 -29.91 0.40
N PRO A 279 -1.09 -31.14 0.62
CA PRO A 279 -1.01 -32.27 -0.32
C PRO A 279 -1.83 -32.16 -1.63
N LYS A 280 -2.60 -31.10 -1.86
CA LYS A 280 -3.57 -31.05 -2.98
C LYS A 280 -3.60 -29.75 -3.77
N GLU A 281 -2.91 -28.72 -3.35
CA GLU A 281 -3.21 -27.33 -3.78
C GLU A 281 -2.12 -26.69 -4.68
N GLY A 282 -1.00 -27.36 -4.91
CA GLY A 282 0.18 -26.83 -5.60
C GLY A 282 1.26 -26.37 -4.64
N LEU A 283 2.32 -25.79 -5.17
CA LEU A 283 3.43 -25.28 -4.36
C LEU A 283 2.97 -24.11 -3.48
N ASP A 284 3.55 -24.00 -2.29
CA ASP A 284 3.33 -22.89 -1.37
C ASP A 284 3.66 -21.57 -2.11
N PRO A 285 2.82 -20.53 -1.99
CA PRO A 285 2.95 -19.30 -2.77
C PRO A 285 4.01 -18.35 -2.20
N ILE A 286 5.26 -18.83 -2.04
CA ILE A 286 6.38 -18.11 -1.41
C ILE A 286 6.71 -16.77 -2.08
N GLU A 287 6.32 -16.57 -3.33
CA GLU A 287 6.50 -15.35 -4.09
C GLU A 287 5.36 -14.32 -3.90
N ASN A 288 4.33 -14.69 -3.13
CA ASN A 288 3.20 -13.80 -2.87
C ASN A 288 3.54 -12.78 -1.78
N PHE A 289 3.17 -11.52 -1.99
CA PHE A 289 3.38 -10.46 -0.99
C PHE A 289 2.67 -10.71 0.34
N MET A 290 1.68 -11.62 0.41
CA MET A 290 0.97 -11.95 1.65
C MET A 290 1.54 -13.15 2.39
N ASP A 291 2.67 -13.71 1.97
CA ASP A 291 3.47 -14.67 2.72
C ASP A 291 4.58 -13.94 3.53
N TYR A 292 5.46 -14.71 4.20
CA TYR A 292 6.55 -14.23 5.07
C TYR A 292 7.94 -14.45 4.49
N SER A 293 8.05 -14.73 3.22
CA SER A 293 9.32 -14.88 2.50
C SER A 293 10.15 -13.57 2.55
N ASP A 294 11.44 -13.68 2.28
CA ASP A 294 12.33 -12.52 2.19
C ASP A 294 11.95 -11.64 0.99
N ASP A 295 12.16 -10.32 1.12
CA ASP A 295 11.77 -9.35 0.08
C ASP A 295 12.27 -9.73 -1.33
N PRO A 296 13.51 -10.19 -1.58
CA PRO A 296 13.94 -10.57 -2.92
C PRO A 296 13.17 -11.72 -3.57
N CYS A 297 12.34 -12.43 -2.81
CA CYS A 297 11.59 -13.59 -3.29
C CYS A 297 10.13 -13.28 -3.54
N MET A 298 9.62 -12.18 -2.98
CA MET A 298 8.24 -11.75 -3.15
C MET A 298 8.12 -10.78 -4.32
N TYR A 299 7.15 -11.02 -5.20
CA TYR A 299 7.01 -10.16 -6.37
C TYR A 299 5.59 -10.10 -6.93
N LYS A 300 4.59 -10.76 -6.31
CA LYS A 300 3.27 -10.77 -6.93
C LYS A 300 2.08 -10.76 -5.97
N PHE A 301 0.98 -10.19 -6.47
CA PHE A 301 -0.40 -10.52 -6.09
C PHE A 301 -1.05 -11.32 -7.21
N THR A 302 -2.05 -12.15 -6.88
CA THR A 302 -2.86 -12.89 -7.84
C THR A 302 -4.04 -12.06 -8.38
N ALA A 303 -4.68 -12.53 -9.45
CA ALA A 303 -5.89 -11.91 -9.97
C ALA A 303 -7.06 -11.99 -8.96
N GLY A 304 -7.19 -13.11 -8.26
CA GLY A 304 -8.16 -13.28 -7.19
C GLY A 304 -7.93 -12.35 -6.02
N GLN A 305 -6.67 -12.14 -5.59
CA GLN A 305 -6.34 -11.15 -4.58
C GLN A 305 -6.72 -9.74 -5.04
N SER A 306 -6.45 -9.37 -6.28
CA SER A 306 -6.88 -8.08 -6.84
C SER A 306 -8.41 -7.91 -6.78
N ALA A 307 -9.17 -8.93 -7.16
CA ALA A 307 -10.62 -8.90 -7.10
C ALA A 307 -11.16 -8.80 -5.66
N ARG A 308 -10.52 -9.50 -4.71
CA ARG A 308 -10.86 -9.45 -3.28
C ARG A 308 -10.61 -8.05 -2.70
N MET A 309 -9.43 -7.47 -2.96
CA MET A 309 -9.11 -6.10 -2.54
C MET A 309 -10.16 -5.12 -3.05
N GLU A 310 -10.50 -5.19 -4.33
CA GLU A 310 -11.48 -4.30 -4.94
C GLU A 310 -12.87 -4.42 -4.28
N ALA A 311 -13.33 -5.63 -4.04
CA ALA A 311 -14.65 -5.85 -3.44
C ALA A 311 -14.70 -5.33 -1.98
N LEU A 312 -13.67 -5.62 -1.17
CA LEU A 312 -13.62 -5.18 0.23
C LEU A 312 -13.44 -3.66 0.35
N THR A 313 -12.62 -3.05 -0.47
CA THR A 313 -12.45 -1.58 -0.41
C THR A 313 -13.66 -0.82 -0.93
N LEU A 314 -14.36 -1.34 -1.94
CA LEU A 314 -15.65 -0.78 -2.36
C LEU A 314 -16.68 -0.84 -1.24
N GLN A 315 -16.76 -1.99 -0.56
CA GLN A 315 -17.75 -2.22 0.50
C GLN A 315 -17.48 -1.36 1.75
N TYR A 316 -16.22 -1.24 2.18
CA TYR A 316 -15.88 -0.69 3.47
C TYR A 316 -15.13 0.65 3.43
N ARG A 317 -14.50 1.01 2.30
CA ARG A 317 -13.71 2.24 2.17
C ARG A 317 -14.26 3.21 1.13
N GLY A 318 -15.17 2.77 0.25
CA GLY A 318 -15.67 3.57 -0.86
C GLY A 318 -14.62 3.82 -1.97
N LEU A 319 -13.52 3.05 -1.95
CA LEU A 319 -12.45 3.10 -2.94
C LEU A 319 -12.83 2.33 -4.20
#